data_6b800503f972718d0db112ee66ba8ce3
#
_entry.id   6b800503f972718d0db112ee66ba8ce3
#
_cell.length_a   1.000
_cell.length_b   1.000
_cell.length_c   1.000
_cell.angle_alpha   90.00
_cell.angle_beta   90.00
_cell.angle_gamma   90.00
#
_symmetry.space_group_name_H-M   'P 1'
#
loop_
_entity.id
_entity.type
_entity.pdbx_description
1 polymer ?
#
loop_
_entity_poly.entity_id
_entity_poly.type
_entity_poly.pdbx_seq_one_letter_code
_entity_poly.pdbx_strand_id
1 'polypeptide(L)'
;MQKHICVCFVVLLTLFSCTDGDVQPYQDITPEALSVMKVSEYELDYDDIRGQIRQLIKSESSSSVAVRYVRNYYSSDGSFIWIDRHGMDSRADTLLAFISKVDEMGFKKELFRVSQIEEDLNRVRKLDFDKSSNSINKVFARLEYNLSRAFIRYSTGQNFGFVNPSVILNRDPDNNGESARMVYKYQFDIKIEHPTDSFYKKTLMVMRGGDMGGFLREIQPKRKLYNQLQDRLNSGTLSEKEWFTTLCNMERCRWNEKIVEEDCEKYVLVNIPSFMLKAVDGDSVLTMRVCCGEPRTKTPLLTSEIVRMELNPMWNVPYSIAKGIAGSTGYMVRNNMFIYDKKKGRLPVSEASRELILSGRQRIVQEGGPGNSLGRIVFRFENNFSVYLHHTSSLWAFQSANRAISHGCVRVEKPYELAVFLMKEKDMNLAGKIKYSMTYSMKKDSEGNLVKSSVKKDSLVRSVKVEPNIPVFLTYYTLYPDNNGKLVEYRDVYGYDRRIIEQLKPYAKRR
;
A
#
# COMPACT_ATOMS: atom_id res chain seq x y z
N MET A 1 14.71 84.70 -14.86
CA MET A 1 13.32 84.24 -14.78
C MET A 1 13.18 83.08 -15.77
N GLN A 2 13.29 81.83 -15.34
CA GLN A 2 12.99 80.68 -16.19
C GLN A 2 12.31 79.65 -15.27
N LYS A 3 11.05 79.33 -15.55
CA LYS A 3 10.23 78.37 -14.83
C LYS A 3 10.54 77.01 -15.38
N HIS A 4 11.04 76.12 -14.50
CA HIS A 4 11.14 74.69 -14.79
C HIS A 4 9.81 74.00 -14.49
N ILE A 5 9.20 73.44 -15.54
CA ILE A 5 8.04 72.56 -15.43
C ILE A 5 8.57 71.17 -15.19
N CYS A 6 8.28 70.61 -14.03
CA CYS A 6 8.55 69.19 -13.69
C CYS A 6 7.41 68.34 -14.25
N VAL A 7 7.70 67.55 -15.31
CA VAL A 7 6.76 66.56 -15.85
C VAL A 7 7.00 65.25 -15.07
N CYS A 8 6.05 64.90 -14.21
CA CYS A 8 6.03 63.57 -13.59
C CYS A 8 5.56 62.55 -14.59
N PHE A 9 6.46 61.67 -15.04
CA PHE A 9 6.12 60.44 -15.74
C PHE A 9 5.59 59.46 -14.75
N VAL A 10 4.28 59.21 -14.78
CA VAL A 10 3.67 58.06 -14.09
C VAL A 10 3.90 56.85 -14.98
N VAL A 11 4.85 55.99 -14.62
CA VAL A 11 5.02 54.67 -15.25
C VAL A 11 3.93 53.77 -14.69
N LEU A 12 2.92 53.51 -15.52
CA LEU A 12 1.96 52.43 -15.24
C LEU A 12 2.67 51.08 -15.43
N LEU A 13 3.12 50.49 -14.35
CA LEU A 13 3.52 49.07 -14.31
C LEU A 13 2.25 48.23 -14.43
N THR A 14 1.92 47.78 -15.61
CA THR A 14 0.96 46.72 -15.83
C THR A 14 1.64 45.39 -15.38
N LEU A 15 1.34 44.99 -14.18
CA LEU A 15 1.59 43.63 -13.73
C LEU A 15 0.66 42.70 -14.53
N PHE A 16 1.22 42.01 -15.53
CA PHE A 16 0.58 40.84 -16.08
C PHE A 16 0.58 39.76 -14.99
N SER A 17 -0.52 39.69 -14.24
CA SER A 17 -0.87 38.52 -13.49
C SER A 17 -1.33 37.48 -14.52
N CYS A 18 -0.63 36.34 -14.59
CA CYS A 18 -1.16 35.14 -15.20
C CYS A 18 -2.34 34.71 -14.36
N THR A 19 -3.53 35.07 -14.73
CA THR A 19 -4.76 34.52 -14.20
C THR A 19 -4.97 33.18 -14.85
N ASP A 20 -4.86 32.12 -14.07
CA ASP A 20 -5.52 30.84 -14.34
C ASP A 20 -6.98 31.15 -14.74
N GLY A 21 -7.44 30.43 -15.78
CA GLY A 21 -8.65 30.62 -16.54
C GLY A 21 -9.82 31.31 -15.84
N ASP A 22 -10.42 32.27 -16.51
CA ASP A 22 -11.56 33.08 -16.08
C ASP A 22 -12.67 32.26 -15.41
N VAL A 23 -12.54 32.04 -14.11
CA VAL A 23 -13.69 31.75 -13.26
C VAL A 23 -14.38 33.09 -13.04
N GLN A 24 -15.48 33.34 -13.76
CA GLN A 24 -16.35 34.50 -13.50
C GLN A 24 -16.61 34.56 -12.01
N PRO A 25 -16.38 35.70 -11.35
CA PRO A 25 -16.66 35.82 -9.93
C PRO A 25 -18.13 35.46 -9.70
N TYR A 26 -18.33 34.50 -8.82
CA TYR A 26 -19.63 34.05 -8.39
C TYR A 26 -20.42 35.24 -7.87
N GLN A 27 -21.56 35.56 -8.44
CA GLN A 27 -22.49 36.49 -7.82
C GLN A 27 -23.22 35.72 -6.73
N ASP A 28 -22.80 35.94 -5.50
CA ASP A 28 -23.48 35.35 -4.35
C ASP A 28 -24.91 35.88 -4.24
N ILE A 29 -25.85 35.02 -4.65
CA ILE A 29 -27.25 35.30 -4.40
C ILE A 29 -27.53 34.83 -2.98
N THR A 30 -27.71 35.78 -2.08
CA THR A 30 -27.96 35.45 -0.68
C THR A 30 -29.39 34.89 -0.51
N PRO A 31 -29.61 33.99 0.45
CA PRO A 31 -30.95 33.56 0.82
C PRO A 31 -31.88 34.72 1.19
N GLU A 32 -31.32 35.81 1.78
CA GLU A 32 -32.08 37.05 2.04
C GLU A 32 -32.51 37.75 0.73
N ALA A 33 -31.62 37.83 -0.26
CA ALA A 33 -31.97 38.41 -1.58
C ALA A 33 -33.07 37.56 -2.24
N LEU A 34 -33.02 36.26 -2.16
CA LEU A 34 -34.06 35.33 -2.65
C LEU A 34 -35.36 35.49 -1.88
N SER A 35 -35.33 35.69 -0.57
CA SER A 35 -36.53 35.85 0.28
C SER A 35 -37.28 37.15 -0.02
N VAL A 36 -36.62 38.16 -0.50
CA VAL A 36 -37.25 39.45 -0.90
C VAL A 36 -38.00 39.37 -2.24
N MET A 37 -37.66 38.36 -3.07
CA MET A 37 -38.28 38.22 -4.41
C MET A 37 -39.78 37.83 -4.41
N LYS A 38 -40.44 37.63 -3.28
CA LYS A 38 -41.87 37.34 -3.07
C LYS A 38 -42.56 36.49 -4.16
N VAL A 39 -41.78 35.61 -4.79
CA VAL A 39 -42.25 34.64 -5.78
C VAL A 39 -42.11 33.27 -5.14
N SER A 40 -43.18 32.52 -5.09
CA SER A 40 -43.23 31.20 -4.41
C SER A 40 -42.17 30.20 -4.90
N GLU A 41 -41.58 30.43 -6.07
CA GLU A 41 -40.55 29.63 -6.69
C GLU A 41 -39.18 29.81 -6.01
N TYR A 42 -38.98 30.93 -5.31
CA TYR A 42 -37.72 31.30 -4.63
C TYR A 42 -37.84 31.31 -3.10
N GLU A 43 -38.92 30.75 -2.57
CA GLU A 43 -39.12 30.65 -1.12
C GLU A 43 -38.20 29.58 -0.55
N LEU A 44 -37.22 30.00 0.28
CA LEU A 44 -36.35 29.11 1.02
C LEU A 44 -36.99 28.67 2.33
N ASP A 45 -37.22 27.36 2.46
CA ASP A 45 -37.72 26.74 3.67
C ASP A 45 -36.69 25.79 4.25
N TYR A 46 -36.18 26.14 5.45
CA TYR A 46 -35.16 25.36 6.16
C TYR A 46 -35.64 23.97 6.48
N ASP A 47 -36.92 23.79 6.93
CA ASP A 47 -37.47 22.50 7.30
C ASP A 47 -37.73 21.62 6.07
N ASP A 48 -38.13 22.21 4.96
CA ASP A 48 -38.28 21.48 3.69
C ASP A 48 -36.91 21.01 3.19
N ILE A 49 -35.87 21.86 3.18
CA ILE A 49 -34.51 21.46 2.79
C ILE A 49 -34.05 20.25 3.64
N ARG A 50 -34.24 20.32 4.96
CA ARG A 50 -33.93 19.19 5.85
C ARG A 50 -34.74 17.94 5.56
N GLY A 51 -36.02 18.11 5.28
CA GLY A 51 -36.90 17.04 4.85
C GLY A 51 -36.42 16.33 3.60
N GLN A 52 -35.99 17.10 2.59
CA GLN A 52 -35.40 16.60 1.33
C GLN A 52 -34.09 15.85 1.58
N ILE A 53 -33.21 16.38 2.44
CA ILE A 53 -31.96 15.68 2.82
C ILE A 53 -32.26 14.33 3.47
N ARG A 54 -33.24 14.26 4.37
CA ARG A 54 -33.69 12.99 4.99
C ARG A 54 -34.19 11.99 3.95
N GLN A 55 -34.89 12.46 2.91
CA GLN A 55 -35.33 11.60 1.79
C GLN A 55 -34.13 11.08 0.97
N LEU A 56 -33.15 11.93 0.65
CA LEU A 56 -31.92 11.53 -0.04
C LEU A 56 -31.17 10.46 0.76
N ILE A 57 -31.06 10.63 2.08
CA ILE A 57 -30.45 9.64 2.97
C ILE A 57 -31.17 8.29 2.91
N LYS A 58 -32.50 8.28 2.92
CA LYS A 58 -33.31 7.04 2.85
C LYS A 58 -33.16 6.32 1.51
N SER A 59 -33.03 7.05 0.42
CA SER A 59 -32.88 6.49 -0.93
C SER A 59 -31.46 6.00 -1.24
N GLU A 60 -30.45 6.34 -0.42
CA GLU A 60 -29.05 5.99 -0.64
C GLU A 60 -28.80 4.53 -0.28
N SER A 61 -28.50 3.71 -1.27
CA SER A 61 -28.20 2.28 -1.13
C SER A 61 -26.75 1.97 -0.75
N SER A 62 -25.84 2.93 -0.89
CA SER A 62 -24.41 2.71 -0.61
C SER A 62 -24.15 2.53 0.88
N SER A 63 -23.37 1.51 1.22
CA SER A 63 -22.91 1.23 2.59
C SER A 63 -21.48 1.73 2.87
N SER A 64 -20.90 2.52 1.95
CA SER A 64 -19.53 3.02 2.11
C SER A 64 -19.37 3.86 3.40
N VAL A 65 -18.14 3.88 3.94
CA VAL A 65 -17.84 4.66 5.17
C VAL A 65 -18.17 6.13 4.98
N ALA A 66 -17.84 6.71 3.82
CA ALA A 66 -18.18 8.10 3.49
C ALA A 66 -19.70 8.37 3.60
N VAL A 67 -20.51 7.50 3.00
CA VAL A 67 -21.98 7.65 3.05
C VAL A 67 -22.51 7.50 4.47
N ARG A 68 -21.99 6.54 5.25
CA ARG A 68 -22.41 6.37 6.65
C ARG A 68 -22.08 7.59 7.50
N TYR A 69 -20.91 8.19 7.30
CA TYR A 69 -20.48 9.38 8.04
C TYR A 69 -21.41 10.57 7.74
N VAL A 70 -21.66 10.86 6.46
CA VAL A 70 -22.55 11.95 6.03
C VAL A 70 -24.00 11.72 6.50
N ARG A 71 -24.48 10.47 6.38
CA ARG A 71 -25.79 10.07 6.89
C ARG A 71 -25.92 10.36 8.39
N ASN A 72 -24.95 9.92 9.19
CA ASN A 72 -24.96 10.15 10.64
C ASN A 72 -24.97 11.63 10.97
N TYR A 73 -24.18 12.43 10.26
CA TYR A 73 -24.11 13.87 10.46
C TYR A 73 -25.47 14.55 10.29
N TYR A 74 -26.13 14.33 9.14
CA TYR A 74 -27.42 14.97 8.86
C TYR A 74 -28.61 14.31 9.60
N SER A 75 -28.51 13.07 10.03
CA SER A 75 -29.53 12.41 10.84
C SER A 75 -29.53 12.88 12.30
N SER A 76 -28.39 13.35 12.81
CA SER A 76 -28.24 13.90 14.17
C SER A 76 -28.36 15.42 14.24
N ASP A 77 -29.18 16.00 13.36
CA ASP A 77 -29.43 17.45 13.26
C ASP A 77 -28.19 18.32 13.01
N GLY A 78 -27.22 17.80 12.26
CA GLY A 78 -26.09 18.58 11.76
C GLY A 78 -26.56 19.83 10.99
N SER A 79 -25.97 21.00 11.30
CA SER A 79 -26.25 22.25 10.58
C SER A 79 -25.82 22.14 9.11
N PHE A 80 -26.35 22.99 8.24
CA PHE A 80 -25.87 23.11 6.87
C PHE A 80 -24.38 23.49 6.83
N ILE A 81 -23.66 22.93 5.88
CA ILE A 81 -22.22 23.08 5.73
C ILE A 81 -21.89 23.99 4.55
N TRP A 82 -22.64 23.82 3.45
CA TRP A 82 -22.40 24.47 2.18
C TRP A 82 -23.35 25.62 1.88
N ILE A 83 -24.41 25.72 2.68
CA ILE A 83 -25.42 26.76 2.55
C ILE A 83 -25.31 27.65 3.77
N ASP A 84 -25.09 28.92 3.54
CA ASP A 84 -25.09 29.94 4.59
C ASP A 84 -26.00 31.12 4.21
N ARG A 85 -25.99 32.20 5.01
CA ARG A 85 -26.77 33.42 4.75
C ARG A 85 -26.39 34.14 3.45
N HIS A 86 -25.25 33.79 2.86
CA HIS A 86 -24.75 34.38 1.58
C HIS A 86 -25.04 33.47 0.38
N GLY A 87 -25.70 32.35 0.59
CA GLY A 87 -26.04 31.38 -0.46
C GLY A 87 -25.14 30.13 -0.41
N MET A 88 -24.67 29.71 -1.58
CA MET A 88 -23.77 28.55 -1.69
C MET A 88 -22.32 28.98 -1.48
N ASP A 89 -21.63 28.30 -0.57
CA ASP A 89 -20.23 28.58 -0.26
C ASP A 89 -19.30 28.26 -1.44
N SER A 90 -18.35 29.18 -1.73
CA SER A 90 -17.36 29.07 -2.82
C SER A 90 -16.45 27.85 -2.72
N ARG A 91 -16.34 27.21 -1.55
CA ARG A 91 -15.64 25.93 -1.37
C ARG A 91 -16.26 24.82 -2.20
N ALA A 92 -17.54 24.94 -2.59
CA ALA A 92 -18.19 24.02 -3.53
C ALA A 92 -17.47 23.98 -4.88
N ASP A 93 -17.03 25.13 -5.40
CA ASP A 93 -16.26 25.22 -6.65
C ASP A 93 -14.86 24.63 -6.48
N THR A 94 -14.22 24.90 -5.33
CA THR A 94 -12.93 24.29 -5.01
C THR A 94 -13.04 22.78 -5.02
N LEU A 95 -14.04 22.20 -4.38
CA LEU A 95 -14.25 20.75 -4.38
C LEU A 95 -14.55 20.25 -5.81
N LEU A 96 -15.43 20.93 -6.54
CA LEU A 96 -15.80 20.56 -7.91
C LEU A 96 -14.58 20.49 -8.82
N ALA A 97 -13.63 21.43 -8.71
CA ALA A 97 -12.39 21.45 -9.49
C ALA A 97 -11.54 20.18 -9.27
N PHE A 98 -11.53 19.63 -8.05
CA PHE A 98 -10.82 18.37 -7.75
C PHE A 98 -11.59 17.14 -8.23
N ILE A 99 -12.89 17.04 -7.92
CA ILE A 99 -13.66 15.84 -8.26
C ILE A 99 -13.99 15.75 -9.75
N SER A 100 -13.94 16.84 -10.51
CA SER A 100 -14.08 16.83 -11.97
C SER A 100 -12.95 16.08 -12.67
N LYS A 101 -11.80 15.92 -12.01
CA LYS A 101 -10.60 15.23 -12.52
C LYS A 101 -10.49 13.76 -12.04
N VAL A 102 -11.50 13.21 -11.39
CA VAL A 102 -11.43 11.82 -10.89
C VAL A 102 -11.32 10.78 -12.01
N ASP A 103 -11.72 11.11 -13.21
CA ASP A 103 -11.54 10.26 -14.39
C ASP A 103 -10.08 10.15 -14.84
N GLU A 104 -9.23 11.14 -14.56
CA GLU A 104 -7.77 11.07 -14.71
C GLU A 104 -7.13 10.10 -13.71
N MET A 105 -7.85 9.79 -12.63
CA MET A 105 -7.47 8.82 -11.60
C MET A 105 -8.06 7.42 -11.83
N GLY A 106 -8.78 7.23 -12.95
CA GLY A 106 -9.43 5.98 -13.32
C GLY A 106 -10.84 5.78 -12.75
N PHE A 107 -11.47 6.78 -12.13
CA PHE A 107 -12.78 6.65 -11.51
C PHE A 107 -13.90 7.31 -12.32
N LYS A 108 -15.13 6.80 -12.12
CA LYS A 108 -16.35 7.38 -12.71
C LYS A 108 -16.73 8.65 -11.98
N LYS A 109 -17.06 9.70 -12.72
CA LYS A 109 -17.57 10.97 -12.18
C LYS A 109 -18.88 10.81 -11.42
N GLU A 110 -19.71 9.86 -11.84
CA GLU A 110 -21.01 9.54 -11.20
C GLU A 110 -20.88 9.11 -9.74
N LEU A 111 -19.75 8.51 -9.35
CA LEU A 111 -19.49 8.14 -7.96
C LEU A 111 -19.40 9.31 -7.02
N PHE A 112 -18.96 10.43 -7.55
CA PHE A 112 -18.82 11.69 -6.84
C PHE A 112 -19.96 12.63 -7.14
N ARG A 113 -20.98 12.16 -7.92
CA ARG A 113 -22.12 12.98 -8.36
C ARG A 113 -21.72 14.27 -9.09
N VAL A 114 -20.59 14.25 -9.82
CA VAL A 114 -20.02 15.46 -10.43
C VAL A 114 -21.03 16.18 -11.29
N SER A 115 -21.67 15.52 -12.27
CA SER A 115 -22.64 16.13 -13.16
C SER A 115 -23.83 16.74 -12.42
N GLN A 116 -24.34 16.03 -11.40
CA GLN A 116 -25.48 16.56 -10.61
C GLN A 116 -25.06 17.79 -9.79
N ILE A 117 -23.87 17.78 -9.19
CA ILE A 117 -23.34 18.94 -8.45
C ILE A 117 -23.18 20.13 -9.39
N GLU A 118 -22.60 19.91 -10.57
CA GLU A 118 -22.37 20.93 -11.59
C GLU A 118 -23.67 21.53 -12.10
N GLU A 119 -24.64 20.68 -12.43
CA GLU A 119 -25.99 21.14 -12.84
C GLU A 119 -26.67 21.96 -11.75
N ASP A 120 -26.67 21.47 -10.51
CA ASP A 120 -27.33 22.14 -9.39
C ASP A 120 -26.64 23.47 -9.04
N LEU A 121 -25.30 23.56 -9.09
CA LEU A 121 -24.56 24.82 -8.95
C LEU A 121 -24.93 25.82 -10.08
N ASN A 122 -25.04 25.34 -11.32
CA ASN A 122 -25.45 26.18 -12.43
C ASN A 122 -26.90 26.68 -12.29
N ARG A 123 -27.80 25.86 -11.74
CA ARG A 123 -29.17 26.28 -11.42
C ARG A 123 -29.21 27.39 -10.39
N VAL A 124 -28.45 27.24 -9.30
CA VAL A 124 -28.32 28.28 -8.27
C VAL A 124 -27.83 29.59 -8.89
N ARG A 125 -26.78 29.54 -9.72
CA ARG A 125 -26.18 30.72 -10.37
C ARG A 125 -27.10 31.43 -11.32
N LYS A 126 -27.97 30.66 -12.01
CA LYS A 126 -28.89 31.20 -13.03
C LYS A 126 -30.30 31.46 -12.49
N LEU A 127 -30.55 31.14 -11.21
CA LEU A 127 -31.89 31.15 -10.62
C LEU A 127 -32.88 30.27 -11.41
N ASP A 128 -32.41 29.17 -11.98
CA ASP A 128 -33.20 28.24 -12.79
C ASP A 128 -33.86 27.19 -11.91
N PHE A 129 -34.95 27.56 -11.26
CA PHE A 129 -35.76 26.68 -10.41
C PHE A 129 -37.13 26.46 -11.00
N ASP A 130 -37.74 25.28 -10.70
CA ASP A 130 -39.09 24.91 -11.07
C ASP A 130 -39.90 24.53 -9.82
N LYS A 131 -41.22 24.31 -10.01
CA LYS A 131 -42.11 23.91 -8.90
C LYS A 131 -42.14 22.40 -8.64
N SER A 132 -41.32 21.63 -9.34
CA SER A 132 -41.38 20.15 -9.30
C SER A 132 -40.09 19.51 -8.81
N SER A 133 -39.26 19.06 -9.75
CA SER A 133 -38.03 18.29 -9.44
C SER A 133 -36.84 19.16 -9.07
N ASN A 134 -36.84 20.41 -9.48
CA ASN A 134 -35.74 21.38 -9.24
C ASN A 134 -36.25 22.63 -8.51
N SER A 135 -37.15 22.46 -7.54
CA SER A 135 -37.49 23.57 -6.63
C SER A 135 -36.23 23.98 -5.85
N ILE A 136 -36.18 25.23 -5.47
CA ILE A 136 -34.99 25.80 -4.77
C ILE A 136 -34.59 24.93 -3.58
N ASN A 137 -35.53 24.50 -2.77
CA ASN A 137 -35.29 23.67 -1.58
C ASN A 137 -34.70 22.30 -1.93
N LYS A 138 -35.16 21.66 -3.03
CA LYS A 138 -34.64 20.40 -3.52
C LYS A 138 -33.23 20.54 -4.08
N VAL A 139 -32.94 21.61 -4.82
CA VAL A 139 -31.62 21.89 -5.38
C VAL A 139 -30.61 22.10 -4.26
N PHE A 140 -30.93 22.96 -3.27
CA PHE A 140 -30.06 23.18 -2.12
C PHE A 140 -29.85 21.93 -1.29
N ALA A 141 -30.88 21.13 -1.06
CA ALA A 141 -30.77 19.86 -0.35
C ALA A 141 -29.84 18.86 -1.07
N ARG A 142 -29.96 18.77 -2.41
CA ARG A 142 -29.05 17.92 -3.21
C ARG A 142 -27.63 18.40 -3.16
N LEU A 143 -27.37 19.70 -3.27
CA LEU A 143 -26.03 20.28 -3.18
C LEU A 143 -25.41 19.99 -1.81
N GLU A 144 -26.11 20.33 -0.74
CA GLU A 144 -25.65 20.11 0.64
C GLU A 144 -25.24 18.66 0.88
N TYR A 145 -26.09 17.71 0.49
CA TYR A 145 -25.83 16.28 0.67
C TYR A 145 -24.74 15.75 -0.26
N ASN A 146 -24.79 16.07 -1.57
CA ASN A 146 -23.87 15.52 -2.56
C ASN A 146 -22.45 16.08 -2.41
N LEU A 147 -22.28 17.36 -2.10
CA LEU A 147 -20.97 17.96 -1.83
C LEU A 147 -20.32 17.32 -0.60
N SER A 148 -21.06 17.19 0.49
CA SER A 148 -20.54 16.53 1.71
C SER A 148 -20.14 15.07 1.43
N ARG A 149 -20.97 14.34 0.68
CA ARG A 149 -20.70 12.95 0.30
C ARG A 149 -19.48 12.83 -0.62
N ALA A 150 -19.36 13.70 -1.62
CA ALA A 150 -18.26 13.73 -2.55
C ALA A 150 -16.94 14.06 -1.83
N PHE A 151 -16.95 15.08 -0.97
CA PHE A 151 -15.76 15.50 -0.20
C PHE A 151 -15.24 14.39 0.71
N ILE A 152 -16.10 13.79 1.55
CA ILE A 152 -15.67 12.71 2.45
C ILE A 152 -15.17 11.50 1.68
N ARG A 153 -15.85 11.13 0.58
CA ARG A 153 -15.43 10.01 -0.27
C ARG A 153 -14.09 10.26 -0.93
N TYR A 154 -13.91 11.45 -1.52
CA TYR A 154 -12.67 11.83 -2.18
C TYR A 154 -11.52 11.87 -1.19
N SER A 155 -11.71 12.56 -0.07
CA SER A 155 -10.68 12.72 0.97
C SER A 155 -10.24 11.37 1.56
N THR A 156 -11.19 10.52 1.90
CA THR A 156 -10.89 9.19 2.45
C THR A 156 -10.17 8.31 1.41
N GLY A 157 -10.65 8.31 0.17
CA GLY A 157 -10.09 7.47 -0.90
C GLY A 157 -8.68 7.89 -1.32
N GLN A 158 -8.43 9.19 -1.42
CA GLN A 158 -7.09 9.69 -1.80
C GLN A 158 -6.05 9.48 -0.68
N ASN A 159 -6.46 9.63 0.58
CA ASN A 159 -5.53 9.54 1.70
C ASN A 159 -5.30 8.10 2.20
N PHE A 160 -6.25 7.17 2.01
CA PHE A 160 -6.17 5.81 2.60
C PHE A 160 -6.44 4.68 1.60
N GLY A 161 -6.73 5.01 0.35
CA GLY A 161 -7.20 4.07 -0.67
C GLY A 161 -8.72 3.89 -0.67
N PHE A 162 -9.23 3.48 -1.82
CA PHE A 162 -10.64 3.14 -2.02
C PHE A 162 -10.94 1.69 -1.60
N VAL A 163 -9.88 0.89 -1.44
CA VAL A 163 -9.93 -0.52 -1.06
C VAL A 163 -9.06 -0.76 0.17
N ASN A 164 -9.60 -1.40 1.19
CA ASN A 164 -8.83 -1.76 2.37
C ASN A 164 -8.00 -3.04 2.12
N PRO A 165 -6.65 -2.94 2.03
CA PRO A 165 -5.78 -4.08 1.73
C PRO A 165 -5.84 -5.18 2.78
N SER A 166 -5.97 -4.84 4.06
CA SER A 166 -6.05 -5.81 5.15
C SER A 166 -7.28 -6.72 5.01
N VAL A 167 -8.39 -6.16 4.50
CA VAL A 167 -9.62 -6.94 4.30
C VAL A 167 -9.51 -7.87 3.11
N ILE A 168 -9.00 -7.37 1.97
CA ILE A 168 -9.00 -8.14 0.71
C ILE A 168 -7.83 -9.10 0.60
N LEU A 169 -6.64 -8.75 1.11
CA LEU A 169 -5.43 -9.56 0.96
C LEU A 169 -5.31 -10.65 2.04
N ASN A 170 -5.94 -10.46 3.20
CA ASN A 170 -5.96 -11.47 4.26
C ASN A 170 -7.08 -12.53 4.10
N ARG A 171 -7.86 -12.48 3.01
CA ARG A 171 -8.87 -13.48 2.68
C ARG A 171 -8.40 -14.32 1.52
N ASP A 172 -8.29 -15.62 1.68
CA ASP A 172 -8.01 -16.57 0.59
C ASP A 172 -9.23 -17.44 0.32
N PRO A 173 -9.56 -17.73 -0.95
CA PRO A 173 -10.55 -18.75 -1.27
C PRO A 173 -10.03 -20.10 -0.75
N ASP A 174 -10.91 -20.85 -0.07
CA ASP A 174 -10.58 -22.22 0.35
C ASP A 174 -10.51 -23.10 -0.90
N ASN A 175 -9.32 -23.63 -1.20
CA ASN A 175 -9.08 -24.49 -2.35
C ASN A 175 -9.54 -25.95 -2.13
N ASN A 176 -10.23 -26.26 -1.05
CA ASN A 176 -10.68 -27.62 -0.70
C ASN A 176 -11.99 -28.05 -1.39
N GLY A 177 -12.30 -27.46 -2.52
CA GLY A 177 -13.04 -28.16 -3.61
C GLY A 177 -14.56 -28.20 -3.56
N GLU A 178 -15.30 -27.92 -2.49
CA GLU A 178 -16.77 -28.11 -2.49
C GLU A 178 -17.64 -26.94 -2.02
N SER A 179 -17.05 -25.91 -1.47
CA SER A 179 -17.71 -24.61 -1.32
C SER A 179 -16.69 -23.51 -1.34
N ALA A 180 -16.90 -22.48 -2.14
CA ALA A 180 -16.02 -21.32 -2.26
C ALA A 180 -16.01 -20.47 -0.97
N ARG A 181 -15.62 -21.09 0.16
CA ARG A 181 -15.53 -20.43 1.46
C ARG A 181 -14.26 -19.62 1.52
N MET A 182 -14.39 -18.33 1.78
CA MET A 182 -13.25 -17.45 2.04
C MET A 182 -12.68 -17.74 3.42
N VAL A 183 -11.41 -18.15 3.49
CA VAL A 183 -10.69 -18.38 4.74
C VAL A 183 -9.79 -17.20 5.03
N TYR A 184 -9.80 -16.74 6.28
CA TYR A 184 -8.88 -15.69 6.72
C TYR A 184 -7.45 -16.28 6.84
N LYS A 185 -6.51 -15.74 6.04
CA LYS A 185 -5.08 -16.00 6.14
C LYS A 185 -4.35 -14.68 6.26
N TYR A 186 -3.67 -14.49 7.38
CA TYR A 186 -2.90 -13.27 7.57
C TYR A 186 -1.73 -13.22 6.59
N GLN A 187 -1.75 -12.30 5.61
CA GLN A 187 -0.76 -12.17 4.53
C GLN A 187 -0.31 -10.72 4.31
N PHE A 188 -1.02 -9.76 4.89
CA PHE A 188 -0.73 -8.34 4.79
C PHE A 188 -0.51 -7.77 6.18
N ASP A 189 0.73 -7.37 6.47
CA ASP A 189 1.18 -6.77 7.74
C ASP A 189 1.97 -5.47 7.52
N ILE A 190 1.80 -4.83 6.37
CA ILE A 190 2.30 -3.47 6.18
C ILE A 190 1.51 -2.56 7.11
N LYS A 191 2.23 -1.74 7.88
CA LYS A 191 1.61 -0.78 8.80
C LYS A 191 1.11 0.41 8.00
N ILE A 192 -0.21 0.53 7.88
CA ILE A 192 -0.90 1.61 7.19
C ILE A 192 -1.70 2.45 8.16
N GLU A 193 -1.88 3.72 7.82
CA GLU A 193 -2.85 4.58 8.48
C GLU A 193 -4.27 4.23 8.02
N HIS A 194 -5.22 4.39 8.92
CA HIS A 194 -6.64 4.20 8.64
C HIS A 194 -7.40 5.48 8.94
N PRO A 195 -8.54 5.73 8.28
CA PRO A 195 -9.38 6.86 8.62
C PRO A 195 -9.89 6.72 10.06
N THR A 196 -9.50 7.67 10.91
CA THR A 196 -9.86 7.75 12.33
C THR A 196 -10.96 8.78 12.56
N ASP A 197 -11.56 8.78 13.74
CA ASP A 197 -12.50 9.85 14.15
C ASP A 197 -11.83 11.23 14.08
N SER A 198 -10.54 11.32 14.38
CA SER A 198 -9.77 12.56 14.25
C SER A 198 -9.70 13.06 12.82
N PHE A 199 -9.48 12.14 11.85
CA PHE A 199 -9.50 12.48 10.43
C PHE A 199 -10.87 13.01 10.00
N TYR A 200 -11.97 12.34 10.40
CA TYR A 200 -13.31 12.80 10.07
C TYR A 200 -13.67 14.13 10.73
N LYS A 201 -13.21 14.36 11.95
CA LYS A 201 -13.33 15.69 12.59
C LYS A 201 -12.57 16.76 11.82
N LYS A 202 -11.33 16.49 11.39
CA LYS A 202 -10.54 17.40 10.53
C LYS A 202 -11.29 17.69 9.22
N THR A 203 -11.82 16.66 8.54
CA THR A 203 -12.60 16.85 7.31
C THR A 203 -13.83 17.72 7.51
N LEU A 204 -14.55 17.53 8.62
CA LEU A 204 -15.71 18.36 8.96
C LEU A 204 -15.31 19.83 9.24
N MET A 205 -14.22 20.06 9.92
CA MET A 205 -13.69 21.42 10.13
C MET A 205 -13.34 22.10 8.81
N VAL A 206 -12.69 21.37 7.90
CA VAL A 206 -12.36 21.89 6.55
C VAL A 206 -13.62 22.24 5.77
N MET A 207 -14.64 21.38 5.80
CA MET A 207 -15.93 21.65 5.16
C MET A 207 -16.63 22.89 5.74
N ARG A 208 -16.46 23.19 7.03
CA ARG A 208 -17.13 24.30 7.75
C ARG A 208 -16.41 25.64 7.67
N GLY A 209 -15.30 25.78 6.93
CA GLY A 209 -14.61 27.05 6.79
C GLY A 209 -13.09 26.97 6.84
N GLY A 210 -12.49 25.77 6.81
CA GLY A 210 -11.06 25.59 6.71
C GLY A 210 -10.51 25.76 5.30
N ASP A 211 -9.18 25.72 5.15
CA ASP A 211 -8.50 25.73 3.86
C ASP A 211 -8.76 24.40 3.11
N MET A 212 -9.82 24.37 2.33
CA MET A 212 -10.21 23.19 1.54
C MET A 212 -9.18 22.89 0.45
N GLY A 213 -8.69 23.90 -0.24
CA GLY A 213 -7.71 23.71 -1.32
C GLY A 213 -6.39 23.14 -0.80
N GLY A 214 -5.88 23.69 0.30
CA GLY A 214 -4.69 23.15 0.99
C GLY A 214 -4.87 21.73 1.44
N PHE A 215 -6.00 21.42 2.08
CA PHE A 215 -6.32 20.07 2.54
C PHE A 215 -6.42 19.07 1.37
N LEU A 216 -7.14 19.42 0.29
CA LEU A 216 -7.29 18.55 -0.87
C LEU A 216 -5.95 18.28 -1.58
N ARG A 217 -5.01 19.23 -1.55
CA ARG A 217 -3.63 19.01 -2.03
C ARG A 217 -2.82 18.14 -1.06
N GLU A 218 -2.95 18.34 0.24
CA GLU A 218 -2.24 17.57 1.28
C GLU A 218 -2.50 16.07 1.19
N ILE A 219 -3.74 15.68 0.93
CA ILE A 219 -4.20 14.28 0.92
C ILE A 219 -3.90 13.51 -0.39
N GLN A 220 -3.31 14.17 -1.40
CA GLN A 220 -2.93 13.46 -2.63
C GLN A 220 -1.82 12.45 -2.37
N PRO A 221 -1.82 11.29 -3.07
CA PRO A 221 -0.73 10.32 -2.97
C PRO A 221 0.61 10.97 -3.34
N LYS A 222 1.62 10.82 -2.48
CA LYS A 222 2.92 11.52 -2.62
C LYS A 222 3.99 10.69 -3.31
N ARG A 223 3.76 9.39 -3.51
CA ARG A 223 4.75 8.47 -4.09
C ARG A 223 5.06 8.82 -5.55
N LYS A 224 6.33 8.87 -5.91
CA LYS A 224 6.78 9.10 -7.30
C LYS A 224 6.17 8.10 -8.28
N LEU A 225 6.04 6.84 -7.84
CA LEU A 225 5.40 5.79 -8.61
C LEU A 225 3.95 6.13 -8.96
N TYR A 226 3.19 6.78 -8.07
CA TYR A 226 1.81 7.17 -8.34
C TYR A 226 1.70 8.09 -9.56
N ASN A 227 2.55 9.12 -9.63
CA ASN A 227 2.56 10.08 -10.75
C ASN A 227 2.88 9.39 -12.08
N GLN A 228 3.89 8.51 -12.11
CA GLN A 228 4.24 7.74 -13.32
C GLN A 228 3.07 6.84 -13.77
N LEU A 229 2.36 6.24 -12.82
CA LEU A 229 1.19 5.40 -13.11
C LEU A 229 0.01 6.24 -13.60
N GLN A 230 -0.21 7.43 -13.06
CA GLN A 230 -1.26 8.34 -13.51
C GLN A 230 -1.00 8.85 -14.93
N ASP A 231 0.23 9.24 -15.23
CA ASP A 231 0.64 9.63 -16.59
C ASP A 231 0.39 8.48 -17.58
N ARG A 232 0.79 7.25 -17.20
CA ARG A 232 0.52 6.06 -18.00
C ARG A 232 -0.99 5.83 -18.18
N LEU A 233 -1.80 5.94 -17.14
CA LEU A 233 -3.25 5.74 -17.19
C LEU A 233 -3.89 6.69 -18.21
N ASN A 234 -3.41 7.93 -18.28
CA ASN A 234 -3.93 9.00 -19.12
C ASN A 234 -3.33 9.04 -20.53
N SER A 235 -2.37 8.17 -20.86
CA SER A 235 -1.72 8.12 -22.18
C SER A 235 -2.67 7.81 -23.34
N GLY A 236 -3.84 7.26 -23.06
CA GLY A 236 -4.85 6.95 -24.08
C GLY A 236 -4.61 5.66 -24.86
N THR A 237 -3.46 4.98 -24.71
CA THR A 237 -3.00 3.87 -25.55
C THR A 237 -3.11 2.48 -24.90
N LEU A 238 -3.60 2.39 -23.67
CA LEU A 238 -3.63 1.15 -22.89
C LEU A 238 -4.78 0.23 -23.33
N SER A 239 -4.51 -1.07 -23.40
CA SER A 239 -5.55 -2.10 -23.40
C SER A 239 -6.32 -2.11 -22.08
N GLU A 240 -7.50 -2.71 -22.06
CA GLU A 240 -8.31 -2.83 -20.83
C GLU A 240 -7.52 -3.50 -19.69
N LYS A 241 -6.77 -4.55 -19.99
CA LYS A 241 -5.92 -5.25 -19.02
C LYS A 241 -4.84 -4.33 -18.45
N GLU A 242 -4.09 -3.64 -19.29
CA GLU A 242 -3.02 -2.73 -18.87
C GLU A 242 -3.58 -1.56 -18.05
N TRP A 243 -4.75 -1.08 -18.43
CA TRP A 243 -5.46 -0.03 -17.70
C TRP A 243 -5.82 -0.47 -16.29
N PHE A 244 -6.43 -1.67 -16.14
CA PHE A 244 -6.75 -2.22 -14.81
C PHE A 244 -5.49 -2.53 -13.99
N THR A 245 -4.43 -3.07 -14.61
CA THR A 245 -3.14 -3.28 -13.93
C THR A 245 -2.58 -1.96 -13.41
N THR A 246 -2.65 -0.89 -14.21
CA THR A 246 -2.21 0.46 -13.81
C THR A 246 -3.03 0.97 -12.63
N LEU A 247 -4.37 0.86 -12.71
CA LEU A 247 -5.28 1.30 -11.65
C LEU A 247 -5.03 0.56 -10.32
N CYS A 248 -4.77 -0.75 -10.37
CA CYS A 248 -4.43 -1.55 -9.18
C CYS A 248 -3.15 -1.07 -8.49
N ASN A 249 -2.14 -0.71 -9.27
CA ASN A 249 -0.88 -0.22 -8.70
C ASN A 249 -1.01 1.23 -8.21
N MET A 250 -1.84 2.07 -8.85
CA MET A 250 -2.22 3.38 -8.29
C MET A 250 -2.95 3.24 -6.95
N GLU A 251 -3.83 2.25 -6.83
CA GLU A 251 -4.52 1.98 -5.56
C GLU A 251 -3.55 1.59 -4.44
N ARG A 252 -2.54 0.75 -4.73
CA ARG A 252 -1.47 0.43 -3.77
C ARG A 252 -0.70 1.66 -3.31
N CYS A 253 -0.46 2.62 -4.20
CA CYS A 253 0.20 3.87 -3.84
C CYS A 253 -0.66 4.80 -2.95
N ARG A 254 -1.99 4.57 -2.87
CA ARG A 254 -2.89 5.29 -1.97
C ARG A 254 -2.94 4.71 -0.57
N TRP A 255 -2.49 3.47 -0.37
CA TRP A 255 -2.43 2.89 0.96
C TRP A 255 -1.41 3.65 1.80
N ASN A 256 -1.89 4.43 2.75
CA ASN A 256 -1.08 5.35 3.54
C ASN A 256 -0.14 4.56 4.49
N GLU A 257 0.96 4.08 3.94
CA GLU A 257 1.97 3.33 4.67
C GLU A 257 2.72 4.25 5.63
N LYS A 258 2.90 3.81 6.88
CA LYS A 258 3.59 4.60 7.93
C LYS A 258 5.06 4.85 7.62
N ILE A 259 5.68 3.93 6.91
CA ILE A 259 7.07 4.00 6.47
C ILE A 259 7.10 3.51 5.03
N VAL A 260 7.64 4.33 4.14
CA VAL A 260 7.87 3.99 2.74
C VAL A 260 9.37 4.01 2.43
N GLU A 261 9.78 3.27 1.43
CA GLU A 261 11.18 3.20 1.02
C GLU A 261 11.75 4.56 0.59
N GLU A 262 10.90 5.45 0.10
CA GLU A 262 11.27 6.80 -0.36
C GLU A 262 11.70 7.73 0.79
N ASP A 263 11.34 7.40 2.03
CA ASP A 263 11.72 8.12 3.24
C ASP A 263 13.03 7.59 3.86
N CYS A 264 13.62 6.54 3.29
CA CYS A 264 14.78 5.86 3.83
C CYS A 264 16.02 6.09 2.95
N GLU A 265 17.12 6.54 3.54
CA GLU A 265 18.41 6.66 2.84
C GLU A 265 18.99 5.27 2.50
N LYS A 266 18.86 4.32 3.44
CA LYS A 266 19.33 2.95 3.28
C LYS A 266 18.23 1.95 3.59
N TYR A 267 17.96 1.02 2.65
CA TYR A 267 16.90 0.01 2.80
C TYR A 267 17.09 -1.20 1.90
N VAL A 268 16.33 -2.26 2.17
CA VAL A 268 16.21 -3.45 1.33
C VAL A 268 14.75 -3.60 0.91
N LEU A 269 14.48 -3.67 -0.39
CA LEU A 269 13.15 -3.85 -0.95
C LEU A 269 13.08 -5.12 -1.79
N VAL A 270 12.10 -5.98 -1.53
CA VAL A 270 11.75 -7.13 -2.35
C VAL A 270 10.39 -6.86 -2.99
N ASN A 271 10.38 -6.68 -4.32
CA ASN A 271 9.12 -6.69 -5.06
C ASN A 271 8.80 -8.11 -5.52
N ILE A 272 7.84 -8.75 -4.89
CA ILE A 272 7.52 -10.17 -5.09
C ILE A 272 7.17 -10.50 -6.55
N PRO A 273 6.29 -9.74 -7.27
CA PRO A 273 5.97 -10.01 -8.67
C PRO A 273 7.17 -9.98 -9.62
N SER A 274 8.16 -9.12 -9.35
CA SER A 274 9.37 -9.03 -10.17
C SER A 274 10.39 -10.12 -9.84
N PHE A 275 10.27 -10.78 -8.68
CA PHE A 275 11.29 -11.66 -8.12
C PHE A 275 12.67 -11.00 -8.03
N MET A 276 12.70 -9.73 -7.66
CA MET A 276 13.91 -8.94 -7.50
C MET A 276 13.99 -8.33 -6.11
N LEU A 277 15.20 -8.26 -5.61
CA LEU A 277 15.59 -7.48 -4.45
C LEU A 277 16.44 -6.30 -4.92
N LYS A 278 16.14 -5.11 -4.39
CA LYS A 278 16.98 -3.91 -4.46
C LYS A 278 17.43 -3.56 -3.05
N ALA A 279 18.71 -3.43 -2.83
CA ALA A 279 19.29 -2.87 -1.62
C ALA A 279 19.91 -1.52 -1.98
N VAL A 280 19.40 -0.45 -1.38
CA VAL A 280 19.70 0.94 -1.73
C VAL A 280 20.40 1.61 -0.57
N ASP A 281 21.46 2.37 -0.83
CA ASP A 281 22.24 3.18 0.11
C ASP A 281 22.63 4.47 -0.61
N GLY A 282 21.83 5.52 -0.45
CA GLY A 282 21.94 6.73 -1.27
C GLY A 282 21.84 6.41 -2.76
N ASP A 283 22.87 6.76 -3.54
CA ASP A 283 22.95 6.48 -4.98
C ASP A 283 23.40 5.05 -5.31
N SER A 284 23.88 4.30 -4.32
CA SER A 284 24.37 2.93 -4.52
C SER A 284 23.21 1.92 -4.50
N VAL A 285 23.10 1.12 -5.55
CA VAL A 285 22.03 0.11 -5.67
C VAL A 285 22.62 -1.26 -5.98
N LEU A 286 22.39 -2.21 -5.05
CA LEU A 286 22.69 -3.62 -5.26
C LEU A 286 21.37 -4.33 -5.66
N THR A 287 21.38 -4.96 -6.84
CA THR A 287 20.21 -5.74 -7.31
C THR A 287 20.54 -7.22 -7.41
N MET A 288 19.55 -8.06 -7.12
CA MET A 288 19.68 -9.50 -7.26
C MET A 288 18.32 -10.18 -7.45
N ARG A 289 18.36 -11.37 -8.01
CA ARG A 289 17.20 -12.23 -8.11
C ARG A 289 16.84 -12.83 -6.76
N VAL A 290 15.54 -13.06 -6.54
CA VAL A 290 15.03 -13.76 -5.34
C VAL A 290 14.04 -14.86 -5.73
N CYS A 291 13.89 -15.85 -4.83
CA CYS A 291 12.78 -16.78 -4.90
C CYS A 291 11.83 -16.49 -3.72
N CYS A 292 10.56 -16.36 -4.03
CA CYS A 292 9.50 -16.09 -3.05
C CYS A 292 8.60 -17.33 -2.84
N GLY A 293 7.66 -17.23 -1.91
CA GLY A 293 6.69 -18.26 -1.63
C GLY A 293 5.84 -18.64 -2.85
N GLU A 294 5.50 -19.91 -2.96
CA GLU A 294 4.52 -20.36 -3.96
C GLU A 294 3.10 -19.85 -3.62
N PRO A 295 2.14 -19.89 -4.55
CA PRO A 295 0.78 -19.38 -4.33
C PRO A 295 0.04 -20.01 -3.13
N ARG A 296 0.42 -21.23 -2.71
CA ARG A 296 -0.16 -21.89 -1.53
C ARG A 296 0.51 -21.49 -0.21
N THR A 297 1.77 -21.07 -0.28
CA THR A 297 2.60 -20.64 0.87
C THR A 297 3.25 -19.29 0.56
N LYS A 298 2.40 -18.28 0.36
CA LYS A 298 2.81 -16.95 -0.09
C LYS A 298 3.83 -16.30 0.85
N THR A 299 4.75 -15.54 0.31
CA THR A 299 5.52 -14.57 1.09
C THR A 299 4.57 -13.46 1.52
N PRO A 300 4.46 -13.15 2.83
CA PRO A 300 3.60 -12.07 3.31
C PRO A 300 4.14 -10.71 2.88
N LEU A 301 3.23 -9.74 2.77
CA LEU A 301 3.58 -8.33 2.57
C LEU A 301 3.78 -7.69 3.93
N LEU A 302 4.95 -7.12 4.17
CA LEU A 302 5.29 -6.52 5.46
C LEU A 302 6.40 -5.48 5.35
N THR A 303 6.45 -4.61 6.32
CA THR A 303 7.56 -3.69 6.58
C THR A 303 8.17 -4.02 7.93
N SER A 304 9.49 -4.16 8.00
CA SER A 304 10.24 -4.48 9.21
C SER A 304 11.68 -3.93 9.11
N GLU A 305 12.57 -4.38 10.00
CA GLU A 305 13.98 -3.99 9.99
C GLU A 305 14.88 -5.21 10.15
N ILE A 306 15.93 -5.30 9.33
CA ILE A 306 16.96 -6.32 9.48
C ILE A 306 17.83 -5.95 10.66
N VAL A 307 17.85 -6.84 11.67
CA VAL A 307 18.53 -6.60 12.96
C VAL A 307 19.83 -7.39 13.09
N ARG A 308 19.94 -8.53 12.41
CA ARG A 308 21.15 -9.39 12.48
C ARG A 308 21.28 -10.36 11.31
N MET A 309 22.50 -10.82 11.09
CA MET A 309 22.86 -11.90 10.18
C MET A 309 23.30 -13.12 11.01
N GLU A 310 22.85 -14.31 10.64
CA GLU A 310 23.28 -15.57 11.27
C GLU A 310 23.99 -16.46 10.24
N LEU A 311 25.22 -16.84 10.54
CA LEU A 311 26.08 -17.67 9.67
C LEU A 311 25.94 -19.16 10.06
N ASN A 312 25.81 -20.00 9.04
CA ASN A 312 25.60 -21.44 9.21
C ASN A 312 24.47 -21.76 10.20
N PRO A 313 23.25 -21.20 9.99
CA PRO A 313 22.14 -21.36 10.89
C PRO A 313 21.69 -22.84 10.96
N MET A 314 21.25 -23.29 12.12
CA MET A 314 20.42 -24.49 12.19
C MET A 314 19.01 -24.16 11.70
N TRP A 315 18.41 -25.07 10.95
CA TRP A 315 17.05 -24.89 10.45
C TRP A 315 16.05 -25.72 11.27
N ASN A 316 15.26 -25.02 12.08
CA ASN A 316 14.07 -25.64 12.68
C ASN A 316 13.03 -25.83 11.56
N VAL A 317 12.76 -27.07 11.20
CA VAL A 317 11.84 -27.40 10.12
C VAL A 317 10.41 -26.98 10.51
N PRO A 318 9.75 -26.10 9.74
CA PRO A 318 8.38 -25.69 10.01
C PRO A 318 7.42 -26.88 10.03
N TYR A 319 6.37 -26.80 10.87
CA TYR A 319 5.40 -27.90 11.02
C TYR A 319 4.78 -28.33 9.68
N SER A 320 4.48 -27.37 8.80
CA SER A 320 3.94 -27.65 7.46
C SER A 320 4.82 -28.57 6.60
N ILE A 321 6.15 -28.50 6.79
CA ILE A 321 7.12 -29.35 6.11
C ILE A 321 7.37 -30.62 6.94
N ALA A 322 7.53 -30.47 8.25
CA ALA A 322 7.83 -31.55 9.17
C ALA A 322 6.79 -32.68 9.09
N LYS A 323 5.49 -32.39 8.98
CA LYS A 323 4.42 -33.39 8.82
C LYS A 323 4.60 -34.27 7.58
N GLY A 324 5.21 -33.75 6.50
CA GLY A 324 5.47 -34.52 5.27
C GLY A 324 6.67 -35.46 5.37
N ILE A 325 7.64 -35.13 6.24
CA ILE A 325 8.89 -35.90 6.37
C ILE A 325 9.00 -36.69 7.69
N ALA A 326 8.03 -36.56 8.60
CA ALA A 326 8.05 -37.13 9.95
C ALA A 326 8.20 -38.69 10.01
N GLY A 327 7.88 -39.39 8.92
CA GLY A 327 8.08 -40.83 8.79
C GLY A 327 9.30 -41.24 7.96
N SER A 328 10.07 -40.27 7.47
CA SER A 328 11.14 -40.51 6.49
C SER A 328 12.53 -40.39 7.14
N THR A 329 12.88 -41.34 8.01
CA THR A 329 14.19 -41.35 8.71
C THR A 329 15.37 -41.28 7.74
N GLY A 330 15.35 -42.05 6.64
CA GLY A 330 16.40 -42.00 5.63
C GLY A 330 16.56 -40.63 4.97
N TYR A 331 15.48 -39.89 4.75
CA TYR A 331 15.54 -38.50 4.28
C TYR A 331 16.21 -37.60 5.30
N MET A 332 15.79 -37.71 6.57
CA MET A 332 16.36 -36.88 7.66
C MET A 332 17.87 -37.16 7.85
N VAL A 333 18.33 -38.42 7.78
CA VAL A 333 19.75 -38.75 7.87
C VAL A 333 20.54 -38.15 6.69
N ARG A 334 20.08 -38.36 5.44
CA ARG A 334 20.76 -37.81 4.23
C ARG A 334 20.87 -36.31 4.26
N ASN A 335 19.95 -35.60 4.92
CA ASN A 335 19.91 -34.18 5.03
C ASN A 335 20.53 -33.62 6.32
N ASN A 336 21.33 -34.41 7.05
CA ASN A 336 21.99 -34.03 8.32
C ASN A 336 20.98 -33.43 9.32
N MET A 337 19.84 -34.08 9.50
CA MET A 337 18.83 -33.67 10.47
C MET A 337 18.99 -34.44 11.80
N PHE A 338 18.47 -33.88 12.87
CA PHE A 338 18.34 -34.49 14.17
C PHE A 338 16.98 -34.12 14.77
N ILE A 339 16.63 -34.81 15.87
CA ILE A 339 15.39 -34.53 16.59
C ILE A 339 15.71 -33.67 17.82
N TYR A 340 14.90 -32.69 18.08
CA TYR A 340 14.91 -31.95 19.35
C TYR A 340 13.63 -32.25 20.12
N ASP A 341 13.75 -32.97 21.21
CA ASP A 341 12.65 -33.30 22.14
C ASP A 341 12.59 -32.25 23.25
N LYS A 342 11.42 -31.74 23.58
CA LYS A 342 11.25 -30.70 24.60
C LYS A 342 11.70 -31.15 26.00
N LYS A 343 11.68 -32.47 26.29
CA LYS A 343 12.09 -33.00 27.59
C LYS A 343 13.50 -33.55 27.62
N LYS A 344 13.92 -34.22 26.52
CA LYS A 344 15.19 -34.92 26.44
C LYS A 344 16.30 -34.15 25.72
N GLY A 345 15.96 -33.01 25.09
CA GLY A 345 16.92 -32.22 24.30
C GLY A 345 17.20 -32.83 22.93
N ARG A 346 18.45 -32.81 22.49
CA ARG A 346 18.89 -33.32 21.18
C ARG A 346 18.94 -34.85 21.19
N LEU A 347 18.31 -35.43 20.17
CA LEU A 347 18.24 -36.88 19.96
C LEU A 347 18.64 -37.24 18.50
N PRO A 348 19.17 -38.45 18.27
CA PRO A 348 19.41 -38.93 16.91
C PRO A 348 18.09 -39.19 16.16
N VAL A 349 18.15 -39.24 14.82
CA VAL A 349 16.97 -39.50 13.98
C VAL A 349 16.31 -40.86 14.29
N SER A 350 17.07 -41.85 14.79
CA SER A 350 16.53 -43.13 15.20
C SER A 350 15.47 -43.05 16.32
N GLU A 351 15.47 -41.98 17.10
CA GLU A 351 14.48 -41.74 18.15
C GLU A 351 13.31 -40.82 17.66
N ALA A 352 13.21 -40.60 16.35
CA ALA A 352 12.11 -39.82 15.79
C ALA A 352 10.78 -40.58 15.93
N SER A 353 9.81 -39.95 16.57
CA SER A 353 8.43 -40.42 16.57
C SER A 353 7.55 -39.52 15.75
N ARG A 354 6.88 -40.09 14.76
CA ARG A 354 5.91 -39.36 13.94
C ARG A 354 4.83 -38.69 14.79
N GLU A 355 4.32 -39.41 15.79
CA GLU A 355 3.29 -38.91 16.68
C GLU A 355 3.78 -37.69 17.50
N LEU A 356 5.01 -37.80 18.08
CA LEU A 356 5.60 -36.72 18.86
C LEU A 356 5.97 -35.50 18.01
N ILE A 357 6.31 -35.70 16.72
CA ILE A 357 6.54 -34.61 15.78
C ILE A 357 5.21 -33.91 15.43
N LEU A 358 4.16 -34.70 15.18
CA LEU A 358 2.84 -34.14 14.84
C LEU A 358 2.18 -33.44 16.03
N SER A 359 2.44 -33.87 17.25
CA SER A 359 1.98 -33.21 18.49
C SER A 359 2.86 -32.00 18.87
N GLY A 360 3.96 -31.74 18.15
CA GLY A 360 4.89 -30.65 18.42
C GLY A 360 5.76 -30.84 19.67
N ARG A 361 5.78 -32.02 20.26
CA ARG A 361 6.68 -32.37 21.36
C ARG A 361 8.11 -32.58 20.85
N GLN A 362 8.26 -33.24 19.69
CA GLN A 362 9.52 -33.34 18.98
C GLN A 362 9.53 -32.35 17.79
N ARG A 363 10.71 -31.80 17.47
CA ARG A 363 10.96 -30.97 16.32
C ARG A 363 12.08 -31.54 15.49
N ILE A 364 11.96 -31.48 14.18
CA ILE A 364 13.02 -31.82 13.23
C ILE A 364 13.90 -30.60 13.06
N VAL A 365 15.21 -30.74 13.21
CA VAL A 365 16.18 -29.67 13.08
C VAL A 365 17.27 -30.12 12.10
N GLN A 366 17.58 -29.30 11.11
CA GLN A 366 18.69 -29.54 10.18
C GLN A 366 19.94 -28.81 10.68
N GLU A 367 21.07 -29.52 10.67
CA GLU A 367 22.37 -28.95 11.05
C GLU A 367 22.78 -27.78 10.13
N GLY A 368 23.47 -26.83 10.73
CA GLY A 368 24.08 -25.73 9.95
C GLY A 368 25.25 -26.23 9.08
N GLY A 369 25.50 -25.51 7.99
CA GLY A 369 26.61 -25.81 7.11
C GLY A 369 26.21 -26.20 5.69
N PRO A 370 27.08 -26.94 4.95
CA PRO A 370 26.78 -27.36 3.57
C PRO A 370 25.51 -28.19 3.48
N GLY A 371 24.67 -27.92 2.46
CA GLY A 371 23.43 -28.64 2.25
C GLY A 371 22.26 -28.22 3.13
N ASN A 372 22.44 -27.29 4.06
CA ASN A 372 21.34 -26.74 4.85
C ASN A 372 20.35 -26.00 3.95
N SER A 373 19.07 -26.17 4.16
CA SER A 373 18.01 -25.56 3.36
C SER A 373 17.97 -24.04 3.45
N LEU A 374 18.45 -23.45 4.57
CA LEU A 374 18.62 -22.01 4.74
C LEU A 374 19.94 -21.51 4.13
N GLY A 375 20.76 -22.41 3.58
CA GLY A 375 22.09 -22.10 3.08
C GLY A 375 23.06 -21.70 4.19
N ARG A 376 23.94 -20.74 3.90
CA ARG A 376 25.07 -20.39 4.76
C ARG A 376 24.85 -19.12 5.58
N ILE A 377 23.80 -18.33 5.28
CA ILE A 377 23.47 -17.10 5.99
C ILE A 377 21.98 -16.83 5.94
N VAL A 378 21.46 -16.30 7.04
CA VAL A 378 20.08 -15.81 7.21
C VAL A 378 20.14 -14.37 7.71
N PHE A 379 19.30 -13.52 7.15
CA PHE A 379 19.07 -12.13 7.54
C PHE A 379 17.76 -12.06 8.32
N ARG A 380 17.86 -11.75 9.61
CA ARG A 380 16.72 -11.75 10.54
C ARG A 380 16.12 -10.37 10.65
N PHE A 381 14.80 -10.33 10.57
CA PHE A 381 13.95 -9.19 10.87
C PHE A 381 12.71 -9.67 11.65
N GLU A 382 12.16 -8.79 12.48
CA GLU A 382 11.02 -9.15 13.31
C GLU A 382 9.73 -9.24 12.50
N ASN A 383 8.98 -10.32 12.65
CA ASN A 383 7.69 -10.51 12.02
C ASN A 383 6.92 -11.68 12.65
N ASN A 384 5.60 -11.70 12.45
CA ASN A 384 4.71 -12.74 12.97
C ASN A 384 4.62 -14.00 12.10
N PHE A 385 5.35 -14.06 10.97
CA PHE A 385 5.23 -15.14 9.97
C PHE A 385 6.39 -16.12 10.00
N SER A 386 7.41 -15.84 10.79
CA SER A 386 8.67 -16.60 10.79
C SER A 386 9.33 -16.66 9.41
N VAL A 387 9.23 -15.57 8.65
CA VAL A 387 9.91 -15.40 7.35
C VAL A 387 11.17 -14.57 7.50
N TYR A 388 12.12 -14.81 6.63
CA TYR A 388 13.41 -14.12 6.59
C TYR A 388 14.01 -14.18 5.18
N LEU A 389 15.03 -13.35 4.93
CA LEU A 389 15.88 -13.49 3.74
C LEU A 389 16.98 -14.50 4.05
N HIS A 390 17.31 -15.37 3.10
CA HIS A 390 18.34 -16.38 3.33
C HIS A 390 19.03 -16.86 2.06
N HIS A 391 20.23 -17.38 2.20
CA HIS A 391 20.93 -18.11 1.15
C HIS A 391 20.22 -19.42 0.83
N THR A 392 20.59 -20.06 -0.27
CA THR A 392 20.14 -21.41 -0.64
C THR A 392 21.25 -22.21 -1.31
N SER A 393 21.27 -23.53 -1.10
CA SER A 393 22.11 -24.43 -1.88
C SER A 393 21.59 -24.70 -3.28
N SER A 394 20.31 -24.39 -3.54
CA SER A 394 19.65 -24.60 -4.84
C SER A 394 19.80 -23.40 -5.77
N LEU A 395 21.02 -23.12 -6.22
CA LEU A 395 21.30 -21.95 -7.06
C LEU A 395 20.61 -21.97 -8.41
N TRP A 396 20.30 -23.16 -8.96
CA TRP A 396 19.55 -23.32 -10.21
C TRP A 396 18.17 -22.63 -10.15
N ALA A 397 17.58 -22.51 -8.97
CA ALA A 397 16.29 -21.88 -8.76
C ALA A 397 16.23 -20.43 -9.27
N PHE A 398 17.34 -19.70 -9.24
CA PHE A 398 17.41 -18.33 -9.74
C PHE A 398 17.41 -18.23 -11.26
N GLN A 399 17.64 -19.32 -11.99
CA GLN A 399 17.58 -19.36 -13.45
C GLN A 399 16.14 -19.47 -13.98
N SER A 400 15.20 -19.91 -13.13
CA SER A 400 13.79 -20.03 -13.50
C SER A 400 13.14 -18.67 -13.69
N ALA A 401 12.29 -18.54 -14.71
CA ALA A 401 11.44 -17.38 -14.89
C ALA A 401 10.38 -17.28 -13.76
N ASN A 402 9.82 -18.43 -13.34
CA ASN A 402 8.93 -18.48 -12.18
C ASN A 402 9.74 -18.87 -10.95
N ARG A 403 9.95 -17.89 -10.08
CA ARG A 403 10.67 -18.07 -8.81
C ARG A 403 9.76 -18.07 -7.58
N ALA A 404 8.46 -18.30 -7.76
CA ALA A 404 7.50 -18.55 -6.68
C ALA A 404 7.55 -20.02 -6.25
N ILE A 405 8.58 -20.42 -5.52
CA ILE A 405 8.91 -21.83 -5.23
C ILE A 405 9.31 -22.10 -3.78
N SER A 406 9.28 -21.12 -2.90
CA SER A 406 9.60 -21.29 -1.49
C SER A 406 8.33 -21.51 -0.63
N HIS A 407 8.52 -21.83 0.65
CA HIS A 407 7.45 -21.95 1.63
C HIS A 407 7.20 -20.63 2.39
N GLY A 408 7.47 -19.48 1.77
CA GLY A 408 7.20 -18.13 2.32
C GLY A 408 8.48 -17.30 2.54
N CYS A 409 9.59 -17.90 2.98
CA CYS A 409 10.86 -17.20 3.10
C CYS A 409 11.42 -16.79 1.73
N VAL A 410 12.26 -15.75 1.72
CA VAL A 410 12.84 -15.20 0.50
C VAL A 410 14.28 -15.69 0.34
N ARG A 411 14.54 -16.47 -0.72
CA ARG A 411 15.91 -16.89 -1.07
C ARG A 411 16.59 -15.78 -1.87
N VAL A 412 17.82 -15.43 -1.53
CA VAL A 412 18.59 -14.37 -2.17
C VAL A 412 19.76 -14.93 -2.98
N GLU A 413 19.99 -14.39 -4.18
CA GLU A 413 21.00 -14.87 -5.12
C GLU A 413 22.44 -14.48 -4.70
N LYS A 414 22.62 -13.26 -4.16
CA LYS A 414 23.93 -12.69 -3.80
C LYS A 414 23.99 -12.41 -2.29
N PRO A 415 24.00 -13.48 -1.45
CA PRO A 415 23.90 -13.32 -0.01
C PRO A 415 25.14 -12.69 0.64
N TYR A 416 26.34 -12.90 0.08
CA TYR A 416 27.55 -12.27 0.58
C TYR A 416 27.56 -10.77 0.32
N GLU A 417 27.22 -10.36 -0.89
CA GLU A 417 27.10 -8.96 -1.27
C GLU A 417 26.04 -8.24 -0.43
N LEU A 418 24.92 -8.90 -0.14
CA LEU A 418 23.90 -8.36 0.77
C LEU A 418 24.45 -8.25 2.19
N ALA A 419 25.24 -9.22 2.67
CA ALA A 419 25.84 -9.14 4.00
C ALA A 419 26.80 -7.95 4.12
N VAL A 420 27.65 -7.73 3.09
CA VAL A 420 28.55 -6.57 3.04
C VAL A 420 27.78 -5.25 2.97
N PHE A 421 26.70 -5.19 2.19
CA PHE A 421 25.82 -4.03 2.11
C PHE A 421 25.22 -3.64 3.47
N LEU A 422 24.83 -4.63 4.28
CA LEU A 422 24.20 -4.40 5.59
C LEU A 422 25.18 -3.96 6.69
N MET A 423 26.48 -4.01 6.44
CA MET A 423 27.47 -3.53 7.41
C MET A 423 27.45 -1.99 7.46
N LYS A 424 27.65 -1.42 8.63
CA LYS A 424 27.74 0.04 8.84
C LYS A 424 28.93 0.65 8.11
N GLU A 425 30.07 0.00 8.23
CA GLU A 425 31.32 0.38 7.59
C GLU A 425 31.83 -0.79 6.74
N LYS A 426 32.62 -0.50 5.70
CA LYS A 426 33.27 -1.53 4.90
C LYS A 426 34.42 -2.15 5.69
N ASP A 427 34.10 -2.81 6.83
CA ASP A 427 35.10 -3.58 7.61
C ASP A 427 35.53 -4.81 6.82
N MET A 428 36.66 -4.69 6.14
CA MET A 428 37.26 -5.75 5.31
C MET A 428 37.61 -6.99 6.13
N ASN A 429 37.94 -6.85 7.43
CA ASN A 429 38.22 -7.98 8.29
C ASN A 429 36.97 -8.75 8.60
N LEU A 430 35.90 -8.06 8.99
CA LEU A 430 34.58 -8.68 9.24
C LEU A 430 34.02 -9.30 7.95
N ALA A 431 34.12 -8.60 6.82
CA ALA A 431 33.71 -9.12 5.51
C ALA A 431 34.47 -10.41 5.16
N GLY A 432 35.78 -10.44 5.41
CA GLY A 432 36.61 -11.65 5.26
C GLY A 432 36.15 -12.80 6.15
N LYS A 433 35.85 -12.53 7.42
CA LYS A 433 35.31 -13.54 8.38
C LYS A 433 33.95 -14.05 7.94
N ILE A 434 33.04 -13.19 7.47
CA ILE A 434 31.75 -13.58 6.93
C ILE A 434 31.95 -14.51 5.72
N LYS A 435 32.79 -14.11 4.75
CA LYS A 435 33.09 -14.93 3.56
C LYS A 435 33.65 -16.29 3.95
N TYR A 436 34.63 -16.31 4.85
CA TYR A 436 35.21 -17.55 5.36
C TYR A 436 34.14 -18.43 6.02
N SER A 437 33.28 -17.87 6.89
CA SER A 437 32.20 -18.61 7.54
C SER A 437 31.16 -19.17 6.55
N MET A 438 30.89 -18.46 5.45
CA MET A 438 29.97 -18.92 4.40
C MET A 438 30.57 -20.04 3.53
N THR A 439 31.87 -20.03 3.28
CA THR A 439 32.55 -20.99 2.39
C THR A 439 33.14 -22.17 3.12
N TYR A 440 33.31 -22.06 4.43
CA TYR A 440 33.90 -23.10 5.23
C TYR A 440 33.11 -24.43 5.15
N SER A 441 33.85 -25.52 4.88
CA SER A 441 33.33 -26.88 4.97
C SER A 441 34.19 -27.70 5.90
N MET A 442 33.59 -28.40 6.88
CA MET A 442 34.33 -29.36 7.66
C MET A 442 34.72 -30.56 6.79
N LYS A 443 36.02 -30.85 6.70
CA LYS A 443 36.48 -32.11 6.07
C LYS A 443 35.99 -33.28 6.92
N LYS A 444 35.58 -34.34 6.26
CA LYS A 444 35.32 -35.62 6.90
C LYS A 444 36.58 -36.46 6.80
N ASP A 445 36.89 -37.21 7.87
CA ASP A 445 37.92 -38.25 7.82
C ASP A 445 37.44 -39.47 7.04
N SER A 446 38.29 -40.49 6.92
CA SER A 446 37.97 -41.77 6.26
C SER A 446 36.82 -42.54 6.91
N GLU A 447 36.49 -42.22 8.15
CA GLU A 447 35.38 -42.84 8.92
C GLU A 447 34.10 -41.98 8.85
N GLY A 448 34.12 -40.83 8.16
CA GLY A 448 32.98 -39.94 8.03
C GLY A 448 32.82 -38.94 9.18
N ASN A 449 33.74 -38.87 10.13
CA ASN A 449 33.73 -37.94 11.23
C ASN A 449 34.24 -36.56 10.80
N LEU A 450 33.71 -35.50 11.40
CA LEU A 450 34.09 -34.14 11.07
C LEU A 450 35.46 -33.79 11.67
N VAL A 451 36.46 -33.50 10.81
CA VAL A 451 37.80 -33.08 11.21
C VAL A 451 37.79 -31.62 11.65
N LYS A 452 37.80 -31.40 12.94
CA LYS A 452 37.76 -30.05 13.55
C LYS A 452 39.06 -29.25 13.42
N SER A 453 40.19 -29.90 13.13
CA SER A 453 41.55 -29.32 13.21
C SER A 453 41.89 -28.36 12.05
N SER A 454 41.16 -28.37 10.96
CA SER A 454 41.45 -27.50 9.78
C SER A 454 40.77 -26.14 9.84
N VAL A 455 40.13 -25.78 10.94
CA VAL A 455 39.32 -24.58 11.07
C VAL A 455 40.04 -23.48 11.81
N LYS A 456 40.21 -22.33 11.17
CA LYS A 456 40.63 -21.12 11.86
C LYS A 456 39.51 -20.59 12.72
N LYS A 457 39.41 -21.01 13.97
CA LYS A 457 38.32 -20.65 14.90
C LYS A 457 38.11 -19.15 15.03
N ASP A 458 39.18 -18.37 15.05
CA ASP A 458 39.19 -16.90 15.16
C ASP A 458 38.64 -16.19 13.90
N SER A 459 38.57 -16.93 12.78
CA SER A 459 37.97 -16.45 11.54
C SER A 459 36.49 -16.82 11.38
N LEU A 460 35.91 -17.59 12.30
CA LEU A 460 34.52 -17.95 12.27
C LEU A 460 33.64 -16.90 12.98
N VAL A 461 32.59 -16.49 12.29
CA VAL A 461 31.53 -15.66 12.86
C VAL A 461 30.21 -16.44 12.81
N ARG A 462 29.48 -16.45 13.92
CA ARG A 462 28.17 -17.11 14.00
C ARG A 462 27.01 -16.13 13.83
N SER A 463 27.18 -14.91 14.33
CA SER A 463 26.17 -13.86 14.26
C SER A 463 26.85 -12.50 14.16
N VAL A 464 26.27 -11.63 13.37
CA VAL A 464 26.64 -10.21 13.24
C VAL A 464 25.38 -9.39 13.45
N LYS A 465 25.41 -8.45 14.39
CA LYS A 465 24.36 -7.46 14.56
C LYS A 465 24.40 -6.45 13.42
N VAL A 466 23.26 -6.02 12.94
CA VAL A 466 23.12 -4.97 11.94
C VAL A 466 22.82 -3.67 12.68
N GLU A 467 23.72 -2.70 12.62
CA GLU A 467 23.61 -1.41 13.32
C GLU A 467 24.00 -0.27 12.39
N PRO A 468 23.09 0.74 12.19
CA PRO A 468 21.70 0.74 12.63
C PRO A 468 20.91 -0.38 11.95
N ASN A 469 19.74 -0.73 12.50
CA ASN A 469 18.80 -1.63 11.82
C ASN A 469 18.46 -1.08 10.43
N ILE A 470 18.34 -1.97 9.45
CA ILE A 470 18.08 -1.58 8.05
C ILE A 470 16.63 -1.91 7.69
N PRO A 471 15.81 -0.92 7.29
CA PRO A 471 14.44 -1.17 6.83
C PRO A 471 14.38 -2.21 5.72
N VAL A 472 13.41 -3.12 5.82
CA VAL A 472 13.13 -4.15 4.83
C VAL A 472 11.66 -4.12 4.44
N PHE A 473 11.42 -4.04 3.14
CA PHE A 473 10.10 -3.97 2.54
C PHE A 473 9.84 -5.22 1.70
N LEU A 474 8.81 -5.99 2.03
CA LEU A 474 8.29 -7.06 1.18
C LEU A 474 7.00 -6.56 0.53
N THR A 475 7.10 -6.14 -0.73
CA THR A 475 6.06 -5.41 -1.46
C THR A 475 5.49 -6.22 -2.62
N TYR A 476 4.38 -5.73 -3.19
CA TYR A 476 3.72 -6.42 -4.29
C TYR A 476 3.21 -5.42 -5.34
N TYR A 477 4.08 -5.01 -6.25
CA TYR A 477 3.73 -4.15 -7.39
C TYR A 477 3.86 -4.95 -8.70
N THR A 478 2.75 -5.10 -9.41
CA THR A 478 2.70 -5.78 -10.72
C THR A 478 3.07 -4.85 -11.87
N LEU A 479 3.15 -3.56 -11.62
CA LEU A 479 3.71 -2.54 -12.50
C LEU A 479 4.67 -1.69 -11.67
N TYR A 480 5.98 -1.83 -11.94
CA TYR A 480 7.02 -1.24 -11.11
C TYR A 480 8.25 -0.88 -11.94
N PRO A 481 8.99 0.20 -11.60
CA PRO A 481 10.17 0.60 -12.34
C PRO A 481 11.30 -0.46 -12.29
N ASP A 482 11.90 -0.73 -13.44
CA ASP A 482 13.16 -1.46 -13.53
C ASP A 482 14.36 -0.63 -13.01
N ASN A 483 15.58 -1.09 -13.25
CA ASN A 483 16.79 -0.39 -12.82
C ASN A 483 17.03 0.92 -13.59
N ASN A 484 16.38 1.11 -14.74
CA ASN A 484 16.49 2.31 -15.57
C ASN A 484 15.30 3.28 -15.32
N GLY A 485 14.44 2.99 -14.36
CA GLY A 485 13.25 3.78 -14.04
C GLY A 485 12.07 3.56 -14.98
N LYS A 486 12.16 2.65 -15.97
CA LYS A 486 11.08 2.33 -16.90
C LYS A 486 10.07 1.41 -16.22
N LEU A 487 8.77 1.74 -16.32
CA LEU A 487 7.69 0.90 -15.83
C LEU A 487 7.66 -0.43 -16.60
N VAL A 488 7.73 -1.54 -15.88
CA VAL A 488 7.65 -2.91 -16.39
C VAL A 488 6.49 -3.64 -15.73
N GLU A 489 5.69 -4.34 -16.55
CA GLU A 489 4.60 -5.20 -16.06
C GLU A 489 5.15 -6.56 -15.65
N TYR A 490 4.78 -7.01 -14.46
CA TYR A 490 5.12 -8.32 -13.89
C TYR A 490 3.84 -9.15 -13.69
N ARG A 491 4.01 -10.44 -13.71
CA ARG A 491 2.89 -11.37 -13.50
C ARG A 491 2.29 -11.22 -12.11
N ASP A 492 0.96 -11.19 -12.01
CA ASP A 492 0.22 -11.25 -10.74
C ASP A 492 0.27 -12.68 -10.15
N VAL A 493 1.39 -13.01 -9.52
CA VAL A 493 1.73 -14.38 -9.05
C VAL A 493 0.76 -14.89 -7.98
N TYR A 494 0.23 -13.97 -7.15
CA TYR A 494 -0.66 -14.31 -6.04
C TYR A 494 -2.12 -13.98 -6.28
N GLY A 495 -2.45 -13.40 -7.45
CA GLY A 495 -3.81 -13.00 -7.81
C GLY A 495 -4.32 -11.78 -7.04
N TYR A 496 -3.43 -10.92 -6.55
CA TYR A 496 -3.83 -9.76 -5.75
C TYR A 496 -4.42 -8.64 -6.58
N ASP A 497 -4.00 -8.45 -7.84
CA ASP A 497 -4.62 -7.49 -8.74
C ASP A 497 -6.09 -7.84 -8.99
N ARG A 498 -6.38 -9.11 -9.22
CA ARG A 498 -7.77 -9.57 -9.41
C ARG A 498 -8.64 -9.17 -8.22
N ARG A 499 -8.17 -9.34 -6.98
CA ARG A 499 -8.92 -8.98 -5.78
C ARG A 499 -9.14 -7.48 -5.64
N ILE A 500 -8.12 -6.67 -5.97
CA ILE A 500 -8.24 -5.21 -5.99
C ILE A 500 -9.25 -4.78 -7.05
N ILE A 501 -9.14 -5.32 -8.28
CA ILE A 501 -10.04 -5.00 -9.39
C ILE A 501 -11.50 -5.34 -9.04
N GLU A 502 -11.77 -6.50 -8.45
CA GLU A 502 -13.13 -6.89 -8.03
C GLU A 502 -13.78 -5.84 -7.13
N GLN A 503 -12.99 -5.17 -6.28
CA GLN A 503 -13.46 -4.08 -5.42
C GLN A 503 -13.52 -2.72 -6.15
N LEU A 504 -12.59 -2.45 -7.06
CA LEU A 504 -12.53 -1.18 -7.79
C LEU A 504 -13.47 -1.12 -9.00
N LYS A 505 -13.79 -2.27 -9.62
CA LYS A 505 -14.57 -2.36 -10.87
C LYS A 505 -15.91 -1.59 -10.83
N PRO A 506 -16.67 -1.57 -9.73
CA PRO A 506 -17.88 -0.74 -9.64
C PRO A 506 -17.61 0.76 -9.76
N TYR A 507 -16.41 1.18 -9.40
CA TYR A 507 -15.97 2.57 -9.33
C TYR A 507 -15.16 3.01 -10.55
N ALA A 508 -14.59 2.05 -11.27
CA ALA A 508 -13.69 2.29 -12.39
C ALA A 508 -14.43 2.88 -13.60
N LYS A 509 -13.78 3.85 -14.27
CA LYS A 509 -14.26 4.40 -15.54
C LYS A 509 -14.24 3.26 -16.57
N ARG A 510 -15.39 2.95 -17.18
CA ARG A 510 -15.39 2.06 -18.35
C ARG A 510 -14.76 2.81 -19.53
N ARG A 511 -13.87 2.16 -20.22
CA ARG A 511 -13.45 2.60 -21.56
C ARG A 511 -14.38 2.03 -22.62
#